data_4fccbe9914dfaceb1d1f4dd7e1755bde
#
_entry.id   4fccbe9914dfaceb1d1f4dd7e1755bde
#
_cell.length_a   1.000
_cell.length_b   1.000
_cell.length_c   1.000
_cell.angle_alpha   90.00
_cell.angle_beta   90.00
_cell.angle_gamma   90.00
#
_symmetry.space_group_name_H-M   'P 1'
#
loop_
_entity.id
_entity.type
_entity.pdbx_description
1 polymer ?
#
loop_
_entity_poly.entity_id
_entity_poly.type
_entity_poly.pdbx_seq_one_letter_code
_entity_poly.pdbx_strand_id
1 'polypeptide(L)'
;MNKLPSFILSTFALLFLGTGSAWSAETPGSIHDVAPEACKQCHEEIYQQWKGSMHANASALKDPIHGAFYRNVAGDPTAEGVVLKANKKYPVCLKCHAPAAALDKKTKLDAKPAYSDGVSCVSCHSFSAFKGSESKEGKPLLGIDAYEIDRNSLYGPSGITY
;
A
#
# COMPACT_ATOMS: atom_id res chain seq x y z
N MET A 1 40.49 -64.47 -38.32
CA MET A 1 39.40 -63.60 -38.82
C MET A 1 38.55 -63.25 -37.63
N ASN A 2 38.92 -62.17 -36.90
CA ASN A 2 38.20 -61.72 -35.72
C ASN A 2 37.66 -60.31 -36.01
N LYS A 3 36.32 -60.19 -36.03
CA LYS A 3 35.61 -58.88 -36.19
C LYS A 3 35.43 -58.31 -34.81
N LEU A 4 35.98 -57.11 -34.59
CA LEU A 4 35.68 -56.23 -33.43
C LEU A 4 34.31 -55.53 -33.62
N PRO A 5 33.47 -55.41 -32.57
CA PRO A 5 32.28 -54.62 -32.62
C PRO A 5 32.61 -53.17 -32.32
N SER A 6 32.08 -52.24 -33.17
CA SER A 6 32.07 -50.79 -32.98
C SER A 6 31.21 -50.42 -31.79
N PHE A 7 31.82 -49.78 -30.79
CA PHE A 7 31.07 -49.09 -29.71
C PHE A 7 30.68 -47.69 -30.19
N ILE A 8 29.38 -47.49 -30.36
CA ILE A 8 28.81 -46.15 -30.59
C ILE A 8 28.68 -45.45 -29.22
N LEU A 9 29.55 -44.45 -28.99
CA LEU A 9 29.44 -43.58 -27.84
C LEU A 9 28.32 -42.58 -28.12
N SER A 10 27.17 -42.78 -27.48
CA SER A 10 26.04 -41.85 -27.51
C SER A 10 26.26 -40.78 -26.44
N THR A 11 26.75 -39.60 -26.84
CA THR A 11 26.84 -38.44 -25.96
C THR A 11 25.46 -37.84 -25.73
N PHE A 12 24.89 -38.11 -24.57
CA PHE A 12 23.68 -37.43 -24.10
C PHE A 12 24.06 -36.02 -23.63
N ALA A 13 23.82 -35.02 -24.46
CA ALA A 13 23.89 -33.61 -24.06
C ALA A 13 22.65 -33.29 -23.23
N LEU A 14 22.79 -33.20 -21.89
CA LEU A 14 21.75 -32.62 -21.00
C LEU A 14 21.71 -31.12 -21.22
N LEU A 15 20.71 -30.66 -21.95
CA LEU A 15 20.31 -29.26 -21.99
C LEU A 15 19.63 -28.92 -20.67
N PHE A 16 20.35 -28.29 -19.74
CA PHE A 16 19.77 -27.61 -18.58
C PHE A 16 19.08 -26.34 -19.08
N LEU A 17 17.77 -26.42 -19.36
CA LEU A 17 16.92 -25.27 -19.49
C LEU A 17 16.69 -24.71 -18.08
N GLY A 18 17.57 -23.81 -17.66
CA GLY A 18 17.38 -23.00 -16.46
C GLY A 18 16.18 -22.08 -16.68
N THR A 19 15.03 -22.42 -16.11
CA THR A 19 13.91 -21.50 -15.98
C THR A 19 14.26 -20.47 -14.91
N GLY A 20 14.97 -19.44 -15.31
CA GLY A 20 15.17 -18.25 -14.49
C GLY A 20 13.80 -17.59 -14.31
N SER A 21 13.19 -17.78 -13.14
CA SER A 21 12.05 -16.96 -12.72
C SER A 21 12.54 -15.53 -12.60
N ALA A 22 12.35 -14.73 -13.64
CA ALA A 22 12.50 -13.28 -13.54
C ALA A 22 11.44 -12.80 -12.55
N TRP A 23 11.86 -12.45 -11.33
CA TRP A 23 11.05 -11.64 -10.45
C TRP A 23 10.92 -10.27 -11.11
N SER A 24 9.81 -10.04 -11.78
CA SER A 24 9.39 -8.69 -12.15
C SER A 24 9.10 -7.97 -10.84
N ALA A 25 10.04 -7.16 -10.37
CA ALA A 25 9.74 -6.14 -9.39
C ALA A 25 8.78 -5.17 -10.10
N GLU A 26 7.49 -5.25 -9.78
CA GLU A 26 6.54 -4.24 -10.23
C GLU A 26 7.01 -2.90 -9.67
N THR A 27 7.34 -1.99 -10.57
CA THR A 27 7.65 -0.61 -10.19
C THR A 27 6.39 -0.04 -9.52
N PRO A 28 6.47 0.48 -8.29
CA PRO A 28 5.31 1.07 -7.65
C PRO A 28 4.69 2.11 -8.58
N GLY A 29 3.41 1.98 -8.91
CA GLY A 29 2.71 2.92 -9.78
C GLY A 29 2.49 4.30 -9.14
N SER A 30 2.74 4.40 -7.83
CA SER A 30 2.65 5.62 -7.02
C SER A 30 3.50 5.45 -5.78
N ILE A 31 4.03 6.54 -5.22
CA ILE A 31 4.73 6.50 -3.92
C ILE A 31 3.84 5.95 -2.79
N HIS A 32 2.51 6.03 -2.93
CA HIS A 32 1.56 5.47 -1.96
C HIS A 32 1.51 3.94 -1.97
N ASP A 33 2.10 3.28 -2.95
CA ASP A 33 2.27 1.83 -2.99
C ASP A 33 3.61 1.38 -2.36
N VAL A 34 4.48 2.33 -1.96
CA VAL A 34 5.76 2.05 -1.29
C VAL A 34 5.49 1.54 0.13
N ALA A 35 5.94 0.34 0.40
CA ALA A 35 5.83 -0.26 1.72
C ALA A 35 6.71 0.50 2.74
N PRO A 36 6.25 0.69 3.99
CA PRO A 36 7.01 1.36 5.05
C PRO A 36 8.38 0.72 5.32
N GLU A 37 8.53 -0.57 5.02
CA GLU A 37 9.79 -1.31 5.12
C GLU A 37 10.90 -0.74 4.24
N ALA A 38 10.57 -0.08 3.14
CA ALA A 38 11.56 0.60 2.31
C ALA A 38 12.18 1.79 3.04
N CYS A 39 11.40 2.50 3.85
CA CYS A 39 11.89 3.62 4.66
C CYS A 39 12.77 3.16 5.82
N LYS A 40 12.53 1.94 6.33
CA LYS A 40 13.27 1.32 7.41
C LYS A 40 14.78 1.28 7.15
N GLN A 41 15.19 1.08 5.91
CA GLN A 41 16.61 0.90 5.55
C GLN A 41 17.49 2.10 5.99
N CYS A 42 16.91 3.31 6.02
CA CYS A 42 17.60 4.52 6.45
C CYS A 42 17.02 5.12 7.74
N HIS A 43 15.79 4.76 8.09
CA HIS A 43 15.01 5.35 9.19
C HIS A 43 14.52 4.28 10.18
N GLU A 44 15.43 3.36 10.61
CA GLU A 44 15.07 2.21 11.46
C GLU A 44 14.33 2.61 12.72
N GLU A 45 14.84 3.58 13.47
CA GLU A 45 14.25 4.01 14.75
C GLU A 45 12.85 4.60 14.55
N ILE A 46 12.69 5.48 13.55
CA ILE A 46 11.41 6.10 13.21
C ILE A 46 10.42 5.04 12.74
N TYR A 47 10.89 4.06 11.94
CA TYR A 47 10.05 2.95 11.50
C TYR A 47 9.53 2.11 12.68
N GLN A 48 10.38 1.81 13.68
CA GLN A 48 9.95 1.03 14.85
C GLN A 48 8.93 1.79 15.70
N GLN A 49 9.10 3.11 15.88
CA GLN A 49 8.13 3.97 16.57
C GLN A 49 6.80 3.99 15.80
N TRP A 50 6.84 4.18 14.48
CA TRP A 50 5.64 4.15 13.64
C TRP A 50 4.94 2.78 13.72
N LYS A 51 5.68 1.68 13.59
CA LYS A 51 5.13 0.31 13.58
C LYS A 51 4.35 -0.02 14.86
N GLY A 52 4.78 0.51 16.01
CA GLY A 52 4.09 0.39 17.29
C GLY A 52 2.97 1.40 17.51
N SER A 53 2.76 2.34 16.60
CA SER A 53 1.81 3.43 16.77
C SER A 53 0.40 3.07 16.33
N MET A 54 -0.57 3.90 16.77
CA MET A 54 -1.95 3.83 16.29
C MET A 54 -2.06 4.15 14.79
N HIS A 55 -1.14 4.92 14.22
CA HIS A 55 -1.13 5.20 12.79
C HIS A 55 -0.91 3.93 11.95
N ALA A 56 0.09 3.13 12.27
CA ALA A 56 0.36 1.86 11.59
C ALA A 56 -0.80 0.85 11.72
N ASN A 57 -1.57 0.97 12.80
CA ASN A 57 -2.65 0.06 13.15
C ASN A 57 -4.05 0.67 12.91
N ALA A 58 -4.15 1.80 12.21
CA ALA A 58 -5.42 2.54 12.08
C ALA A 58 -6.46 1.86 11.18
N SER A 59 -6.06 0.97 10.27
CA SER A 59 -7.00 0.39 9.30
C SER A 59 -8.04 -0.53 9.97
N ALA A 60 -9.21 -0.67 9.36
CA ALA A 60 -10.28 -1.54 9.84
C ALA A 60 -9.90 -3.05 9.85
N LEU A 61 -8.76 -3.42 9.27
CA LEU A 61 -8.21 -4.78 9.33
C LEU A 61 -7.31 -4.99 10.56
N LYS A 62 -6.67 -3.93 11.05
CA LYS A 62 -5.68 -4.01 12.15
C LYS A 62 -6.25 -3.54 13.49
N ASP A 63 -7.05 -2.48 13.49
CA ASP A 63 -7.72 -1.96 14.69
C ASP A 63 -9.04 -2.72 14.91
N PRO A 64 -9.17 -3.51 16.00
CA PRO A 64 -10.39 -4.26 16.27
C PRO A 64 -11.59 -3.37 16.55
N ILE A 65 -11.40 -2.20 17.17
CA ILE A 65 -12.50 -1.26 17.50
C ILE A 65 -12.98 -0.59 16.22
N HIS A 66 -12.05 0.00 15.43
CA HIS A 66 -12.40 0.58 14.15
C HIS A 66 -12.99 -0.47 13.20
N GLY A 67 -12.43 -1.69 13.17
CA GLY A 67 -12.94 -2.78 12.36
C GLY A 67 -14.38 -3.19 12.71
N ALA A 68 -14.72 -3.26 14.00
CA ALA A 68 -16.09 -3.53 14.45
C ALA A 68 -17.04 -2.39 14.05
N PHE A 69 -16.62 -1.13 14.26
CA PHE A 69 -17.39 0.04 13.85
C PHE A 69 -17.59 0.08 12.33
N TYR A 70 -16.52 -0.13 11.54
CA TYR A 70 -16.57 -0.14 10.08
C TYR A 70 -17.57 -1.18 9.56
N ARG A 71 -17.52 -2.41 10.08
CA ARG A 71 -18.47 -3.49 9.72
C ARG A 71 -19.92 -3.11 10.04
N ASN A 72 -20.13 -2.39 11.13
CA ASN A 72 -21.46 -1.95 11.52
C ASN A 72 -22.00 -0.89 10.55
N VAL A 73 -21.24 0.15 10.20
CA VAL A 73 -21.72 1.31 9.45
C VAL A 73 -21.57 1.18 7.93
N ALA A 74 -20.64 0.37 7.45
CA ALA A 74 -20.35 0.17 6.04
C ALA A 74 -20.53 -1.29 5.62
N GLY A 75 -19.72 -2.19 6.14
CA GLY A 75 -19.74 -3.60 5.79
C GLY A 75 -18.37 -4.25 5.93
N ASP A 76 -18.14 -5.33 5.19
CA ASP A 76 -16.89 -6.07 5.23
C ASP A 76 -15.73 -5.25 4.64
N PRO A 77 -14.65 -4.97 5.40
CA PRO A 77 -13.50 -4.22 4.90
C PRO A 77 -12.67 -4.98 3.83
N THR A 78 -12.96 -6.27 3.61
CA THR A 78 -12.34 -7.07 2.54
C THR A 78 -13.19 -7.13 1.27
N ALA A 79 -14.37 -6.48 1.26
CA ALA A 79 -15.23 -6.44 0.08
C ALA A 79 -14.98 -5.19 -0.78
N GLU A 80 -15.08 -5.35 -2.10
CA GLU A 80 -15.02 -4.22 -3.03
C GLU A 80 -16.40 -3.53 -3.10
N GLY A 81 -16.40 -2.21 -3.38
CA GLY A 81 -17.61 -1.43 -3.59
C GLY A 81 -18.45 -1.19 -2.33
N VAL A 82 -17.87 -1.34 -1.15
CA VAL A 82 -18.54 -1.07 0.13
C VAL A 82 -18.92 0.40 0.23
N VAL A 83 -20.13 0.67 0.71
CA VAL A 83 -20.66 2.01 0.93
C VAL A 83 -21.28 2.15 2.32
N LEU A 84 -21.33 3.36 2.85
CA LEU A 84 -22.02 3.64 4.10
C LEU A 84 -23.50 3.23 4.00
N LYS A 85 -23.98 2.44 4.96
CA LYS A 85 -25.38 1.95 4.98
C LYS A 85 -26.40 3.08 5.05
N ALA A 86 -26.04 4.17 5.76
CA ALA A 86 -26.93 5.31 6.01
C ALA A 86 -27.22 6.15 4.76
N ASN A 87 -26.24 6.35 3.88
CA ASN A 87 -26.37 7.31 2.77
C ASN A 87 -25.84 6.81 1.43
N LYS A 88 -25.36 5.56 1.36
CA LYS A 88 -24.80 4.92 0.15
C LYS A 88 -23.58 5.63 -0.45
N LYS A 89 -22.87 6.43 0.35
CA LYS A 89 -21.65 7.12 -0.06
C LYS A 89 -20.41 6.32 0.30
N TYR A 90 -19.30 6.69 -0.34
CA TYR A 90 -17.98 6.15 -0.02
C TYR A 90 -17.66 6.31 1.48
N PRO A 91 -17.07 5.30 2.15
CA PRO A 91 -16.76 5.35 3.58
C PRO A 91 -15.69 6.39 3.89
N VAL A 92 -16.12 7.57 4.36
CA VAL A 92 -15.22 8.71 4.62
C VAL A 92 -14.17 8.42 5.69
N CYS A 93 -14.41 7.47 6.60
CA CYS A 93 -13.45 7.01 7.60
C CYS A 93 -12.12 6.54 6.98
N LEU A 94 -12.15 6.02 5.75
CA LEU A 94 -10.93 5.58 5.05
C LEU A 94 -9.97 6.73 4.75
N LYS A 95 -10.46 7.99 4.66
CA LYS A 95 -9.61 9.16 4.43
C LYS A 95 -8.62 9.44 5.57
N CYS A 96 -8.92 8.93 6.76
CA CYS A 96 -8.05 9.02 7.94
C CYS A 96 -7.41 7.66 8.28
N HIS A 97 -8.15 6.55 8.10
CA HIS A 97 -7.76 5.24 8.61
C HIS A 97 -7.11 4.32 7.57
N ALA A 98 -7.25 4.62 6.29
CA ALA A 98 -6.61 3.92 5.18
C ALA A 98 -6.40 4.89 3.99
N PRO A 99 -5.53 5.92 4.15
CA PRO A 99 -5.37 6.99 3.17
C PRO A 99 -5.06 6.52 1.75
N ALA A 100 -4.21 5.50 1.59
CA ALA A 100 -3.88 4.95 0.28
C ALA A 100 -5.11 4.37 -0.43
N ALA A 101 -5.96 3.60 0.28
CA ALA A 101 -7.20 3.09 -0.26
C ALA A 101 -8.18 4.23 -0.61
N ALA A 102 -8.23 5.28 0.21
CA ALA A 102 -9.09 6.43 -0.04
C ALA A 102 -8.64 7.24 -1.27
N LEU A 103 -7.35 7.39 -1.51
CA LEU A 103 -6.80 8.03 -2.71
C LEU A 103 -7.18 7.29 -4.00
N ASP A 104 -7.20 5.97 -3.93
CA ASP A 104 -7.57 5.11 -5.06
C ASP A 104 -9.09 4.85 -5.12
N LYS A 105 -9.87 5.41 -4.18
CA LYS A 105 -11.32 5.18 -4.01
C LYS A 105 -11.68 3.70 -3.90
N LYS A 106 -10.81 2.91 -3.26
CA LYS A 106 -10.97 1.48 -3.02
C LYS A 106 -11.49 1.22 -1.62
N THR A 107 -12.21 0.10 -1.45
CA THR A 107 -12.79 -0.31 -0.16
C THR A 107 -12.32 -1.70 0.28
N LYS A 108 -11.77 -2.49 -0.65
CA LYS A 108 -11.15 -3.79 -0.38
C LYS A 108 -9.75 -3.57 0.21
N LEU A 109 -9.67 -3.54 1.54
CA LEU A 109 -8.44 -3.13 2.24
C LEU A 109 -7.34 -4.20 2.25
N ASP A 110 -7.65 -5.44 1.88
CA ASP A 110 -6.67 -6.52 1.70
C ASP A 110 -6.19 -6.66 0.25
N ALA A 111 -6.61 -5.77 -0.66
CA ALA A 111 -6.21 -5.83 -2.06
C ALA A 111 -4.73 -5.45 -2.29
N LYS A 112 -4.19 -4.58 -1.44
CA LYS A 112 -2.77 -4.18 -1.45
C LYS A 112 -2.28 -3.98 0.00
N PRO A 113 -1.00 -4.27 0.30
CA PRO A 113 -0.41 -3.97 1.61
C PRO A 113 -0.62 -2.51 2.04
N ALA A 114 -0.40 -1.54 1.14
CA ALA A 114 -0.57 -0.12 1.41
C ALA A 114 -1.98 0.26 1.91
N TYR A 115 -3.03 -0.49 1.55
CA TYR A 115 -4.39 -0.23 2.02
C TYR A 115 -4.62 -0.70 3.46
N SER A 116 -3.88 -1.73 3.87
CA SER A 116 -3.96 -2.27 5.23
C SER A 116 -3.01 -1.57 6.21
N ASP A 117 -2.00 -0.84 5.74
CA ASP A 117 -0.94 -0.25 6.58
C ASP A 117 -1.38 0.96 7.40
N GLY A 118 -2.67 1.32 7.34
CA GLY A 118 -3.19 2.46 8.05
C GLY A 118 -2.62 3.78 7.50
N VAL A 119 -2.14 4.65 8.38
CA VAL A 119 -1.45 5.90 8.01
C VAL A 119 0.05 5.62 7.94
N SER A 120 0.55 5.37 6.74
CA SER A 120 1.96 5.04 6.50
C SER A 120 2.84 6.30 6.42
N CYS A 121 4.16 6.10 6.32
CA CYS A 121 5.13 7.19 6.15
C CYS A 121 4.76 8.08 4.96
N VAL A 122 4.48 7.46 3.83
CA VAL A 122 4.13 8.17 2.59
C VAL A 122 2.80 8.91 2.67
N SER A 123 1.88 8.50 3.55
CA SER A 123 0.61 9.20 3.74
C SER A 123 0.81 10.65 4.19
N CYS A 124 1.77 10.90 5.09
CA CYS A 124 2.11 12.25 5.55
C CYS A 124 3.16 12.91 4.65
N HIS A 125 4.18 12.15 4.21
CA HIS A 125 5.27 12.70 3.42
C HIS A 125 4.89 13.04 1.97
N SER A 126 3.68 12.74 1.54
CA SER A 126 3.13 13.20 0.26
C SER A 126 2.32 14.49 0.34
N PHE A 127 2.16 15.07 1.53
CA PHE A 127 1.44 16.35 1.69
C PHE A 127 2.31 17.50 1.18
N SER A 128 1.88 18.13 0.08
CA SER A 128 2.58 19.29 -0.51
C SER A 128 2.08 20.63 0.05
N ALA A 129 0.80 20.70 0.43
CA ALA A 129 0.21 21.90 1.04
C ALA A 129 -0.99 21.56 1.91
N PHE A 130 -1.26 22.41 2.90
CA PHE A 130 -2.47 22.37 3.71
C PHE A 130 -3.54 23.28 3.09
N LYS A 131 -4.69 22.72 2.75
CA LYS A 131 -5.82 23.46 2.14
C LYS A 131 -6.75 24.12 3.16
N GLY A 132 -6.67 23.68 4.41
CA GLY A 132 -7.55 24.12 5.48
C GLY A 132 -8.44 23.01 6.04
N SER A 133 -9.20 23.32 7.09
CA SER A 133 -10.15 22.39 7.72
C SER A 133 -11.53 22.40 7.07
N GLU A 134 -11.82 23.43 6.24
CA GLU A 134 -13.11 23.62 5.59
C GLU A 134 -12.93 23.97 4.11
N SER A 135 -13.89 23.57 3.29
CA SER A 135 -14.00 24.00 1.89
C SER A 135 -14.53 25.43 1.82
N LYS A 136 -14.49 26.03 0.63
CA LYS A 136 -15.06 27.37 0.38
C LYS A 136 -16.56 27.45 0.70
N GLU A 137 -17.26 26.34 0.67
CA GLU A 137 -18.69 26.19 0.98
C GLU A 137 -18.94 25.86 2.47
N GLY A 138 -17.92 25.95 3.34
CA GLY A 138 -18.03 25.66 4.78
C GLY A 138 -18.21 24.19 5.13
N LYS A 139 -17.84 23.26 4.22
CA LYS A 139 -17.89 21.81 4.49
C LYS A 139 -16.57 21.35 5.09
N PRO A 140 -16.60 20.52 6.16
CA PRO A 140 -15.38 19.96 6.74
C PRO A 140 -14.55 19.17 5.71
N LEU A 141 -13.25 19.45 5.66
CA LEU A 141 -12.26 18.68 4.92
C LEU A 141 -11.66 17.64 5.88
N LEU A 142 -11.93 16.36 5.65
CA LEU A 142 -11.56 15.29 6.55
C LEU A 142 -10.37 14.49 6.01
N GLY A 143 -9.39 14.24 6.88
CA GLY A 143 -8.21 13.42 6.55
C GLY A 143 -7.48 13.98 5.33
N ILE A 144 -7.28 13.15 4.33
CA ILE A 144 -6.55 13.52 3.11
C ILE A 144 -7.19 14.66 2.30
N ASP A 145 -8.48 14.98 2.49
CA ASP A 145 -9.11 16.09 1.77
C ASP A 145 -8.56 17.45 2.20
N ALA A 146 -8.03 17.56 3.43
CA ALA A 146 -7.46 18.78 3.98
C ALA A 146 -6.09 19.16 3.39
N TYR A 147 -5.51 18.29 2.56
CA TYR A 147 -4.17 18.46 2.00
C TYR A 147 -4.17 18.39 0.48
N GLU A 148 -3.21 19.05 -0.14
CA GLU A 148 -2.76 18.73 -1.49
C GLU A 148 -1.80 17.55 -1.39
N ILE A 149 -2.02 16.55 -2.26
CA ILE A 149 -1.27 15.30 -2.22
C ILE A 149 -0.54 15.12 -3.53
N ASP A 150 0.78 15.06 -3.43
CA ASP A 150 1.63 14.69 -4.54
C ASP A 150 1.83 13.16 -4.54
N ARG A 151 1.51 12.52 -5.65
CA ARG A 151 1.63 11.06 -5.79
C ARG A 151 3.00 10.61 -6.29
N ASN A 152 3.90 11.55 -6.56
CA ASN A 152 5.19 11.29 -7.19
C ASN A 152 6.39 11.75 -6.36
N SER A 153 6.16 12.59 -5.32
CA SER A 153 7.22 13.21 -4.54
C SER A 153 6.99 13.06 -3.04
N LEU A 154 8.08 12.97 -2.29
CA LEU A 154 8.07 12.99 -0.82
C LEU A 154 8.56 14.33 -0.32
N TYR A 155 7.90 14.85 0.69
CA TYR A 155 8.20 16.12 1.35
C TYR A 155 8.72 15.86 2.76
N GLY A 156 9.74 16.60 3.18
CA GLY A 156 10.30 16.51 4.51
C GLY A 156 10.27 17.84 5.26
N PRO A 157 10.47 17.85 6.58
CA PRO A 157 10.50 19.08 7.38
C PRO A 157 11.68 20.00 7.02
N SER A 158 12.70 19.48 6.34
CA SER A 158 13.86 20.25 5.84
C SER A 158 13.57 21.07 4.58
N GLY A 159 12.38 20.97 4.01
CA GLY A 159 12.02 21.62 2.74
C GLY A 159 12.67 20.97 1.51
N ILE A 160 13.32 19.83 1.66
CA ILE A 160 13.89 19.07 0.55
C ILE A 160 12.82 18.11 0.03
N THR A 161 12.56 18.19 -1.27
CA THR A 161 11.66 17.26 -1.99
C THR A 161 12.46 16.13 -2.59
N TYR A 162 12.03 14.92 -2.42
CA TYR A 162 12.63 13.71 -2.97
C TYR A 162 11.68 12.99 -3.91
#